data_6478a1759d8c70a9ebb39700a2a997cc
#
_entry.id   6478a1759d8c70a9ebb39700a2a997cc
#
_cell.length_a   1.000
_cell.length_b   1.000
_cell.length_c   1.000
_cell.angle_alpha   90.00
_cell.angle_beta   90.00
_cell.angle_gamma   90.00
#
_symmetry.space_group_name_H-M   'P 1'
#
loop_
_entity.id
_entity.type
_entity.pdbx_description
1 polymer ?
#
loop_
_entity_poly.entity_id
_entity_poly.type
_entity_poly.pdbx_seq_one_letter_code
_entity_poly.pdbx_strand_id
1 'polypeptide(L)'
;MIVRIEIHRSDDEYEYRVLAEGDLLFDDTGFSSVVHCLADAVEGLPPAVRAVEVACGGIVSGTYPLHVLATNAAQVAQHAVNTTAAVFEAMRD
;
A
#
# COMPACT_ATOMS: atom_id res chain seq x y z
N MET A 1 0.69 3.83 16.76
CA MET A 1 1.05 2.63 15.99
C MET A 1 1.29 3.01 14.54
N ILE A 2 2.37 2.54 13.97
CA ILE A 2 2.68 2.68 12.54
C ILE A 2 2.56 1.31 11.91
N VAL A 3 1.82 1.21 10.83
CA VAL A 3 1.67 -0.04 10.08
C VAL A 3 2.23 0.10 8.67
N ARG A 4 2.49 -1.03 8.04
CA ARG A 4 2.91 -1.09 6.64
C ARG A 4 1.84 -1.79 5.83
N ILE A 5 1.45 -1.19 4.72
CA ILE A 5 0.59 -1.83 3.72
C ILE A 5 1.48 -2.22 2.56
N GLU A 6 1.60 -3.52 2.31
CA GLU A 6 2.35 -4.07 1.18
C GLU A 6 1.37 -4.53 0.12
N ILE A 7 1.52 -3.99 -1.09
CA ILE A 7 0.65 -4.33 -2.23
C ILE A 7 1.49 -5.07 -3.26
N HIS A 8 0.98 -6.21 -3.70
CA HIS A 8 1.63 -7.06 -4.70
C HIS A 8 0.66 -7.39 -5.82
N ARG A 9 1.20 -7.52 -7.01
CA ARG A 9 0.46 -8.05 -8.15
C ARG A 9 0.63 -9.56 -8.22
N SER A 10 -0.47 -10.30 -8.37
CA SER A 10 -0.47 -11.75 -8.56
C SER A 10 -1.34 -12.04 -9.78
N ASP A 11 -0.70 -12.45 -10.88
CA ASP A 11 -1.34 -12.61 -12.18
C ASP A 11 -2.00 -11.30 -12.62
N ASP A 12 -3.33 -11.29 -12.81
CA ASP A 12 -4.07 -10.11 -13.23
C ASP A 12 -4.72 -9.38 -12.06
N GLU A 13 -4.46 -9.82 -10.83
CA GLU A 13 -5.08 -9.27 -9.65
C GLU A 13 -4.04 -8.66 -8.71
N TYR A 14 -4.52 -7.90 -7.74
CA TYR A 14 -3.69 -7.32 -6.69
C TYR A 14 -4.11 -7.87 -5.35
N GLU A 15 -3.15 -7.93 -4.46
CA GLU A 15 -3.34 -8.35 -3.07
C GLU A 15 -2.58 -7.41 -2.16
N TYR A 16 -2.96 -7.39 -0.88
CA TYR A 16 -2.24 -6.60 0.10
C TYR A 16 -2.06 -7.38 1.40
N ARG A 17 -1.04 -6.97 2.15
CA ARG A 17 -0.82 -7.40 3.52
C ARG A 17 -0.61 -6.16 4.39
N VAL A 18 -1.20 -6.17 5.57
CA VAL A 18 -1.01 -5.11 6.56
C VAL A 18 -0.20 -5.69 7.72
N LEU A 19 0.95 -5.07 7.99
CA LEU A 19 1.88 -5.54 9.00
C LEU A 19 2.15 -4.44 10.03
N ALA A 20 2.33 -4.87 11.28
CA ALA A 20 2.78 -4.00 12.36
C ALA A 20 4.00 -4.65 12.99
N GLU A 21 5.14 -3.95 12.92
CA GLU A 21 6.41 -4.45 13.48
C GLU A 21 6.78 -5.85 12.96
N GLY A 22 6.48 -6.10 11.67
CA GLY A 22 6.76 -7.38 11.04
C GLY A 22 5.69 -8.44 11.23
N ASP A 23 4.70 -8.20 12.08
CA ASP A 23 3.61 -9.15 12.32
C ASP A 23 2.42 -8.86 11.41
N LEU A 24 1.90 -9.88 10.77
CA LEU A 24 0.73 -9.76 9.91
C LEU A 24 -0.51 -9.49 10.74
N LEU A 25 -1.19 -8.37 10.46
CA LEU A 25 -2.47 -8.05 11.09
C LEU A 25 -3.63 -8.61 10.29
N PHE A 26 -3.65 -8.37 8.98
CA PHE A 26 -4.65 -8.92 8.07
C PHE A 26 -4.18 -8.76 6.64
N ASP A 27 -4.83 -9.48 5.73
CA ASP A 27 -4.54 -9.42 4.29
C ASP A 27 -5.82 -9.67 3.50
N ASP A 28 -5.78 -9.42 2.21
CA ASP A 28 -6.86 -9.76 1.29
C ASP A 28 -6.35 -9.80 -0.15
N THR A 29 -7.11 -10.44 -1.02
CA THR A 29 -6.74 -10.68 -2.42
C THR A 29 -7.92 -10.39 -3.34
N GLY A 30 -7.69 -10.43 -4.65
CA GLY A 30 -8.76 -10.34 -5.64
C GLY A 30 -9.16 -8.94 -6.02
N PHE A 31 -8.27 -7.96 -5.85
CA PHE A 31 -8.53 -6.57 -6.21
C PHE A 31 -8.10 -6.29 -7.66
N SER A 32 -8.81 -5.41 -8.33
CA SER A 32 -8.54 -5.07 -9.72
C SER A 32 -7.49 -3.96 -9.89
N SER A 33 -7.15 -3.25 -8.82
CA SER A 33 -6.19 -2.14 -8.89
C SER A 33 -5.53 -1.85 -7.56
N VAL A 34 -4.42 -1.12 -7.60
CA VAL A 34 -3.72 -0.65 -6.41
C VAL A 34 -4.61 0.27 -5.57
N VAL A 35 -5.40 1.12 -6.22
CA VAL A 35 -6.33 2.03 -5.53
C VAL A 35 -7.32 1.24 -4.69
N HIS A 36 -7.92 0.19 -5.25
CA HIS A 36 -8.88 -0.65 -4.54
C HIS A 36 -8.24 -1.39 -3.37
N CYS A 37 -7.03 -1.92 -3.56
CA CYS A 37 -6.25 -2.52 -2.47
C CYS A 37 -6.07 -1.55 -1.32
N LEU A 38 -5.58 -0.36 -1.64
CA LEU A 38 -5.26 0.65 -0.62
C LEU A 38 -6.51 1.10 0.13
N ALA A 39 -7.60 1.36 -0.60
CA ALA A 39 -8.86 1.79 0.02
C ALA A 39 -9.41 0.72 0.97
N ASP A 40 -9.38 -0.54 0.55
CA ASP A 40 -9.87 -1.64 1.38
C ASP A 40 -9.00 -1.84 2.63
N ALA A 41 -7.68 -1.79 2.46
CA ALA A 41 -6.75 -1.91 3.58
C ALA A 41 -6.95 -0.80 4.61
N VAL A 42 -7.12 0.43 4.15
CA VAL A 42 -7.33 1.60 5.03
C VAL A 42 -8.63 1.44 5.84
N GLU A 43 -9.70 0.97 5.21
CA GLU A 43 -10.97 0.74 5.92
C GLU A 43 -10.84 -0.26 7.06
N GLY A 44 -9.96 -1.25 6.92
CA GLY A 44 -9.74 -2.28 7.92
C GLY A 44 -8.79 -1.89 9.05
N LEU A 45 -8.17 -0.72 8.99
CA LEU A 45 -7.17 -0.33 9.98
C LEU A 45 -7.80 0.04 11.33
N PRO A 46 -7.18 -0.39 12.45
CA PRO A 46 -7.64 0.02 13.78
C PRO A 46 -7.50 1.54 13.97
N PRO A 47 -8.36 2.16 14.80
CA PRO A 47 -8.27 3.61 15.06
C PRO A 47 -6.96 4.04 15.72
N ALA A 48 -6.24 3.11 16.34
CA ALA A 48 -4.96 3.40 16.98
C ALA A 48 -3.83 3.64 15.98
N VAL A 49 -4.02 3.34 14.70
CA VAL A 49 -3.02 3.56 13.66
C VAL A 49 -2.90 5.04 13.39
N ARG A 50 -1.68 5.59 13.50
CA ARG A 50 -1.43 7.02 13.28
C ARG A 50 -0.82 7.29 11.91
N ALA A 51 0.05 6.39 11.46
CA ALA A 51 0.76 6.54 10.20
C ALA A 51 0.86 5.21 9.49
N VAL A 52 0.92 5.27 8.17
CA VAL A 52 0.95 4.09 7.30
C VAL A 52 2.08 4.24 6.29
N GLU A 53 2.98 3.26 6.27
CA GLU A 53 3.99 3.12 5.24
C GLU A 53 3.38 2.31 4.08
N VAL A 54 3.44 2.84 2.88
CA VAL A 54 2.90 2.18 1.68
C VAL A 54 4.03 1.64 0.83
N ALA A 55 3.99 0.34 0.55
CA ALA A 55 4.95 -0.33 -0.31
C ALA A 55 4.20 -1.05 -1.44
N CYS A 56 4.71 -0.93 -2.66
CA CYS A 56 4.13 -1.56 -3.84
C CYS A 56 5.24 -2.27 -4.60
N GLY A 57 5.06 -3.58 -4.83
CA GLY A 57 6.09 -4.38 -5.49
C GLY A 57 7.40 -4.44 -4.73
N GLY A 58 7.37 -4.34 -3.41
CA GLY A 58 8.56 -4.33 -2.56
C GLY A 58 9.24 -2.96 -2.44
N ILE A 59 8.68 -1.92 -3.05
CA ILE A 59 9.26 -0.57 -3.06
C ILE A 59 8.39 0.37 -2.24
N VAL A 60 8.99 0.98 -1.21
CA VAL A 60 8.31 1.94 -0.35
C VAL A 60 8.16 3.26 -1.09
N SER A 61 6.93 3.76 -1.18
CA SER A 61 6.64 5.04 -1.82
C SER A 61 6.54 6.19 -0.83
N GLY A 62 6.26 5.91 0.44
CA GLY A 62 6.19 6.93 1.46
C GLY A 62 5.47 6.46 2.71
N THR A 63 5.47 7.34 3.72
CA THR A 63 4.75 7.14 4.98
C THR A 63 3.80 8.31 5.15
N TYR A 64 2.55 8.01 5.43
CA TYR A 64 1.47 9.00 5.43
C TYR A 64 0.70 8.96 6.76
N PRO A 65 0.27 10.11 7.28
CA PRO A 65 -0.73 10.09 8.36
C PRO A 65 -2.00 9.39 7.90
N LEU A 66 -2.64 8.64 8.79
CA LEU A 66 -3.83 7.87 8.41
C LEU A 66 -4.93 8.74 7.80
N HIS A 67 -5.16 9.93 8.36
CA HIS A 67 -6.22 10.82 7.84
C HIS A 67 -5.94 11.31 6.42
N VAL A 68 -4.66 11.51 6.07
CA VAL A 68 -4.28 11.89 4.70
C VAL A 68 -4.54 10.73 3.75
N LEU A 69 -4.15 9.53 4.15
CA LEU A 69 -4.33 8.33 3.34
C LEU A 69 -5.83 8.04 3.12
N ALA A 70 -6.63 8.19 4.17
CA ALA A 70 -8.08 7.94 4.09
C ALA A 70 -8.80 8.87 3.11
N THR A 71 -8.35 10.13 3.00
CA THR A 71 -8.98 11.12 2.11
C THR A 71 -8.36 11.20 0.73
N ASN A 72 -7.11 10.70 0.55
CA ASN A 72 -6.36 10.84 -0.69
C ASN A 72 -5.83 9.50 -1.21
N ALA A 73 -6.53 8.40 -0.95
CA ALA A 73 -6.07 7.05 -1.31
C ALA A 73 -5.72 6.93 -2.80
N ALA A 74 -6.51 7.52 -3.68
CA ALA A 74 -6.27 7.46 -5.12
C ALA A 74 -4.96 8.15 -5.51
N GLN A 75 -4.67 9.32 -4.93
CA GLN A 75 -3.44 10.04 -5.20
C GLN A 75 -2.21 9.31 -4.64
N VAL A 76 -2.34 8.75 -3.44
CA VAL A 76 -1.27 7.97 -2.82
C VAL A 76 -0.99 6.71 -3.65
N ALA A 77 -2.04 6.02 -4.10
CA ALA A 77 -1.90 4.83 -4.94
C ALA A 77 -1.20 5.17 -6.26
N GLN A 78 -1.58 6.28 -6.89
CA GLN A 78 -0.95 6.72 -8.13
C GLN A 78 0.53 7.04 -7.92
N HIS A 79 0.87 7.70 -6.82
CA HIS A 79 2.26 7.97 -6.46
C HIS A 79 3.04 6.66 -6.24
N ALA A 80 2.44 5.68 -5.58
CA ALA A 80 3.08 4.39 -5.35
C ALA A 80 3.36 3.66 -6.68
N VAL A 81 2.40 3.66 -7.60
CA VAL A 81 2.58 3.07 -8.92
C VAL A 81 3.69 3.79 -9.69
N ASN A 82 3.69 5.10 -9.69
CA ASN A 82 4.70 5.90 -10.37
C ASN A 82 6.09 5.67 -9.78
N THR A 83 6.21 5.64 -8.46
CA THR A 83 7.47 5.40 -7.78
C THR A 83 8.02 4.02 -8.10
N THR A 84 7.17 3.00 -8.07
CA THR A 84 7.56 1.63 -8.40
C THR A 84 8.04 1.54 -9.85
N ALA A 85 7.29 2.13 -10.78
CA ALA A 85 7.67 2.15 -12.19
C ALA A 85 9.00 2.88 -12.41
N ALA A 86 9.20 4.01 -11.73
CA ALA A 86 10.43 4.78 -11.85
C ALA A 86 11.64 4.00 -11.34
N VAL A 87 11.49 3.28 -10.21
CA VAL A 87 12.59 2.48 -9.66
C VAL A 87 12.93 1.32 -10.60
N PHE A 88 11.93 0.61 -11.11
CA PHE A 88 12.17 -0.49 -12.06
C PHE A 88 12.81 0.02 -13.35
N GLU A 89 12.39 1.17 -13.85
CA GLU A 89 12.99 1.80 -15.03
C GLU A 89 14.45 2.14 -14.78
N ALA A 90 14.77 2.71 -13.62
CA ALA A 90 16.14 3.06 -13.25
C ALA A 90 17.04 1.83 -13.09
N MET A 91 16.46 0.68 -12.70
CA MET A 91 17.21 -0.58 -12.54
C MET A 91 17.37 -1.34 -13.85
N ARG A 92 16.67 -0.94 -14.88
CA ARG A 92 16.73 -1.59 -16.19
C ARG A 92 17.83 -0.97 -17.03
N ASP A 93 18.78 -1.75 -17.46
CA ASP A 93 19.87 -1.31 -18.34
C ASP A 93 19.80 -1.99 -19.69
#